data_073350b941983fc67c9d93773241ad26
#
_entry.id   073350b941983fc67c9d93773241ad26
#
_cell.length_a   1.000
_cell.length_b   1.000
_cell.length_c   1.000
_cell.angle_alpha   90.00
_cell.angle_beta   90.00
_cell.angle_gamma   90.00
#
_symmetry.space_group_name_H-M   'P 1'
#
loop_
_entity.id
_entity.type
_entity.pdbx_description
1 polymer ?
#
loop_
_entity_poly.entity_id
_entity_poly.type
_entity_poly.pdbx_seq_one_letter_code
_entity_poly.pdbx_strand_id
1 'polypeptide(L)'
;MGQVLHGCATTTTAIRRAIQHSQASLRALAKRYGINPKTVAKWKRRASVADRPTGPRAAKSTVLSVEDEAIVVAFRRHTLLPLDDCLYALQATIPYLTRSSLHRCLQRHGISRLPDVEGDKLSKHKFRRYPIGYFHIDIAEVQTAEGRLYLFVAIDRTAKFAFTELYAKATTRVAADFLNALLKAVPYKVHTVLTDNGTHFTDPRGETWNPAEIKEMIERKQPFRAHAFEYACALADIDHRLTKPKHPWTNGQVERMNRTIKDATVRRFHYNDHEQLRSHLTDFVLAYNFAKRLKTLAGLTSYQFICSCWQKEPSRFKTNPHRLSSGLNSYGRSSRHPVGEGCRRSCSGGMPGMLRPFQGRAAWRDDTGGGDRFAV
;
A
#
# COMPACT_ATOMS: atom_id res chain seq x y z
N MET A 1 -25.79 -1.91 19.59
CA MET A 1 -26.92 -1.81 18.64
C MET A 1 -28.01 -2.74 19.11
N GLY A 2 -29.25 -2.24 19.30
CA GLY A 2 -30.39 -3.06 19.66
C GLY A 2 -30.80 -3.94 18.47
N GLN A 3 -31.25 -5.15 18.77
CA GLN A 3 -31.78 -6.06 17.78
C GLN A 3 -33.08 -5.48 17.23
N VAL A 4 -33.25 -5.42 15.93
CA VAL A 4 -34.52 -5.03 15.31
C VAL A 4 -35.57 -6.09 15.68
N LEU A 5 -36.62 -5.68 16.42
CA LEU A 5 -37.71 -6.60 16.83
C LEU A 5 -38.59 -6.89 15.61
N HIS A 6 -38.88 -8.17 15.40
CA HIS A 6 -39.88 -8.58 14.44
C HIS A 6 -41.27 -8.05 14.87
N GLY A 7 -42.11 -7.65 13.91
CA GLY A 7 -43.43 -7.07 14.21
C GLY A 7 -44.35 -7.94 15.10
N CYS A 8 -44.09 -9.26 15.13
CA CYS A 8 -44.80 -10.22 16.01
C CYS A 8 -44.15 -10.44 17.38
N ALA A 9 -43.13 -9.66 17.77
CA ALA A 9 -42.41 -9.87 19.02
C ALA A 9 -43.31 -9.51 20.23
N THR A 10 -43.78 -10.52 20.98
CA THR A 10 -44.63 -10.37 22.18
C THR A 10 -43.85 -10.04 23.44
N THR A 11 -42.51 -10.30 23.47
CA THR A 11 -41.66 -10.02 24.64
C THR A 11 -40.68 -8.90 24.33
N THR A 12 -41.15 -7.68 24.24
CA THR A 12 -40.32 -6.48 24.05
C THR A 12 -39.51 -6.16 25.30
N THR A 13 -38.49 -5.32 25.18
CA THR A 13 -37.66 -4.84 26.33
C THR A 13 -38.51 -4.18 27.41
N ALA A 14 -39.58 -3.44 27.03
CA ALA A 14 -40.51 -2.81 27.94
C ALA A 14 -41.30 -3.85 28.74
N ILE A 15 -41.85 -4.86 28.08
CA ILE A 15 -42.59 -5.96 28.73
C ILE A 15 -41.69 -6.76 29.67
N ARG A 16 -40.43 -7.05 29.25
CA ARG A 16 -39.43 -7.75 30.07
C ARG A 16 -39.11 -6.97 31.35
N ARG A 17 -38.92 -5.65 31.25
CA ARG A 17 -38.71 -4.75 32.39
C ARG A 17 -39.91 -4.69 33.30
N ALA A 18 -41.13 -4.59 32.75
CA ALA A 18 -42.37 -4.62 33.52
C ALA A 18 -42.54 -5.95 34.29
N ILE A 19 -42.20 -7.10 33.68
CA ILE A 19 -42.20 -8.41 34.35
C ILE A 19 -41.21 -8.45 35.53
N GLN A 20 -40.03 -7.93 35.37
CA GLN A 20 -38.97 -7.94 36.40
C GLN A 20 -39.38 -7.12 37.64
N HIS A 21 -39.98 -5.97 37.44
CA HIS A 21 -40.38 -5.05 38.53
C HIS A 21 -41.77 -5.36 39.11
N SER A 22 -42.54 -6.26 38.49
CA SER A 22 -43.88 -6.56 38.98
C SER A 22 -43.90 -7.53 40.16
N GLN A 23 -44.77 -7.29 41.15
CA GLN A 23 -45.06 -8.18 42.26
C GLN A 23 -46.18 -9.18 41.94
N ALA A 24 -46.82 -9.06 40.78
CA ALA A 24 -47.91 -9.94 40.39
C ALA A 24 -47.51 -11.40 40.18
N SER A 25 -48.43 -12.34 40.31
CA SER A 25 -48.16 -13.75 40.11
C SER A 25 -47.80 -14.09 38.66
N LEU A 26 -47.03 -15.16 38.45
CA LEU A 26 -46.63 -15.59 37.12
C LEU A 26 -47.81 -15.83 36.17
N ARG A 27 -48.93 -16.37 36.70
CA ARG A 27 -50.14 -16.60 35.92
C ARG A 27 -50.84 -15.29 35.55
N ALA A 28 -50.89 -14.31 36.45
CA ALA A 28 -51.51 -13.02 36.16
C ALA A 28 -50.70 -12.25 35.10
N LEU A 29 -49.35 -12.24 35.17
CA LEU A 29 -48.50 -11.62 34.16
C LEU A 29 -48.56 -12.33 32.81
N ALA A 30 -48.67 -13.66 32.81
CA ALA A 30 -48.81 -14.44 31.59
C ALA A 30 -50.12 -14.09 30.87
N LYS A 31 -51.26 -13.99 31.61
CA LYS A 31 -52.55 -13.57 31.09
C LYS A 31 -52.53 -12.12 30.60
N ARG A 32 -51.90 -11.21 31.37
CA ARG A 32 -51.81 -9.77 31.03
C ARG A 32 -51.08 -9.51 29.72
N TYR A 33 -49.97 -10.22 29.49
CA TYR A 33 -49.09 -9.98 28.32
C TYR A 33 -49.30 -11.01 27.20
N GLY A 34 -50.21 -11.96 27.33
CA GLY A 34 -50.47 -12.99 26.32
C GLY A 34 -49.29 -13.92 26.05
N ILE A 35 -48.46 -14.21 27.09
CA ILE A 35 -47.25 -15.02 26.96
C ILE A 35 -47.25 -16.22 27.89
N ASN A 36 -46.42 -17.23 27.58
CA ASN A 36 -46.35 -18.44 28.38
C ASN A 36 -45.83 -18.16 29.80
N PRO A 37 -46.42 -18.73 30.86
CA PRO A 37 -45.93 -18.57 32.25
C PRO A 37 -44.47 -18.95 32.46
N LYS A 38 -43.93 -19.94 31.71
CA LYS A 38 -42.54 -20.33 31.73
C LYS A 38 -41.63 -19.17 31.21
N THR A 39 -42.14 -18.42 30.22
CA THR A 39 -41.44 -17.24 29.68
C THR A 39 -41.40 -16.11 30.72
N VAL A 40 -42.51 -15.89 31.44
CA VAL A 40 -42.58 -14.92 32.54
C VAL A 40 -41.59 -15.30 33.64
N ALA A 41 -41.58 -16.55 34.09
CA ALA A 41 -40.63 -17.07 35.10
C ALA A 41 -39.18 -16.90 34.67
N LYS A 42 -38.89 -17.16 33.39
CA LYS A 42 -37.57 -16.94 32.80
C LYS A 42 -37.11 -15.48 32.92
N TRP A 43 -37.98 -14.53 32.56
CA TRP A 43 -37.67 -13.11 32.61
C TRP A 43 -37.62 -12.56 34.04
N LYS A 44 -38.45 -13.07 34.94
CA LYS A 44 -38.45 -12.67 36.34
C LYS A 44 -37.12 -13.05 37.07
N ARG A 45 -36.50 -14.18 36.66
CA ARG A 45 -35.22 -14.67 37.22
C ARG A 45 -33.98 -14.00 36.62
N ARG A 46 -34.08 -13.27 35.49
CA ARG A 46 -32.98 -12.64 34.84
C ARG A 46 -32.68 -11.26 35.44
N ALA A 47 -31.38 -10.94 35.64
CA ALA A 47 -30.96 -9.60 36.04
C ALA A 47 -31.00 -8.59 34.89
N SER A 48 -30.97 -9.05 33.63
CA SER A 48 -30.95 -8.18 32.45
C SER A 48 -32.11 -8.49 31.50
N VAL A 49 -32.69 -7.44 30.91
CA VAL A 49 -33.73 -7.52 29.87
C VAL A 49 -33.18 -7.80 28.46
N ALA A 50 -31.86 -7.75 28.29
CA ALA A 50 -31.21 -7.98 27.01
C ALA A 50 -31.28 -9.45 26.58
N ASP A 51 -31.32 -9.68 25.26
CA ASP A 51 -31.19 -11.02 24.73
C ASP A 51 -29.74 -11.52 24.91
N ARG A 52 -29.61 -12.80 25.24
CA ARG A 52 -28.27 -13.44 25.28
C ARG A 52 -27.78 -13.66 23.87
N PRO A 53 -26.46 -13.58 23.63
CA PRO A 53 -25.89 -13.97 22.36
C PRO A 53 -26.34 -15.39 21.98
N THR A 54 -26.81 -15.58 20.75
CA THR A 54 -27.32 -16.87 20.26
C THR A 54 -26.24 -17.77 19.68
N GLY A 55 -25.03 -17.22 19.45
CA GLY A 55 -23.89 -17.96 18.93
C GLY A 55 -23.16 -18.77 19.99
N PRO A 56 -22.27 -19.67 19.60
CA PRO A 56 -21.42 -20.44 20.49
C PRO A 56 -20.49 -19.52 21.29
N ARG A 57 -20.20 -19.88 22.56
CA ARG A 57 -19.28 -19.10 23.41
C ARG A 57 -17.88 -18.99 22.83
N ALA A 58 -17.40 -20.07 22.21
CA ALA A 58 -16.13 -20.11 21.46
C ALA A 58 -16.46 -20.46 20.00
N ALA A 59 -16.47 -19.45 19.14
CA ALA A 59 -16.68 -19.64 17.71
C ALA A 59 -15.41 -20.27 17.10
N LYS A 60 -15.56 -21.46 16.48
CA LYS A 60 -14.48 -22.13 15.73
C LYS A 60 -14.71 -21.92 14.23
N SER A 61 -13.65 -22.05 13.45
CA SER A 61 -13.78 -22.11 12.00
C SER A 61 -14.33 -23.47 11.57
N THR A 62 -15.15 -23.48 10.53
CA THR A 62 -15.59 -24.68 9.83
C THR A 62 -14.81 -24.92 8.54
N VAL A 63 -13.98 -23.96 8.14
CA VAL A 63 -13.28 -23.94 6.85
C VAL A 63 -11.75 -23.95 7.03
N LEU A 64 -11.24 -23.20 8.02
CA LEU A 64 -9.82 -23.11 8.30
C LEU A 64 -9.41 -24.05 9.40
N SER A 65 -8.30 -24.76 9.22
CA SER A 65 -7.64 -25.55 10.26
C SER A 65 -7.03 -24.65 11.33
N VAL A 66 -6.55 -25.24 12.41
CA VAL A 66 -5.84 -24.48 13.48
C VAL A 66 -4.53 -23.92 12.94
N GLU A 67 -3.85 -24.68 12.10
CA GLU A 67 -2.60 -24.29 11.44
C GLU A 67 -2.83 -23.12 10.47
N ASP A 68 -3.89 -23.19 9.64
CA ASP A 68 -4.26 -22.09 8.74
C ASP A 68 -4.56 -20.81 9.51
N GLU A 69 -5.30 -20.91 10.62
CA GLU A 69 -5.58 -19.74 11.46
C GLU A 69 -4.31 -19.17 12.05
N ALA A 70 -3.36 -20.01 12.49
CA ALA A 70 -2.08 -19.56 13.01
C ALA A 70 -1.28 -18.81 11.94
N ILE A 71 -1.22 -19.35 10.70
CA ILE A 71 -0.56 -18.69 9.55
C ILE A 71 -1.20 -17.33 9.27
N VAL A 72 -2.53 -17.28 9.18
CA VAL A 72 -3.28 -16.02 8.93
C VAL A 72 -3.00 -14.99 10.01
N VAL A 73 -3.01 -15.39 11.28
CA VAL A 73 -2.79 -14.49 12.42
C VAL A 73 -1.36 -13.98 12.45
N ALA A 74 -0.38 -14.86 12.28
CA ALA A 74 1.03 -14.50 12.22
C ALA A 74 1.28 -13.51 11.06
N PHE A 75 0.82 -13.84 9.85
CA PHE A 75 0.97 -13.00 8.67
C PHE A 75 0.38 -11.60 8.89
N ARG A 76 -0.86 -11.51 9.42
CA ARG A 76 -1.53 -10.24 9.67
C ARG A 76 -0.81 -9.38 10.70
N ARG A 77 -0.33 -9.98 11.80
CA ARG A 77 0.40 -9.28 12.88
C ARG A 77 1.74 -8.73 12.42
N HIS A 78 2.46 -9.49 11.61
CA HIS A 78 3.78 -9.07 11.13
C HIS A 78 3.72 -8.08 9.97
N THR A 79 2.77 -8.26 9.04
CA THR A 79 2.73 -7.43 7.83
C THR A 79 1.87 -6.18 7.97
N LEU A 80 0.88 -6.18 8.88
CA LEU A 80 -0.13 -5.12 9.02
C LEU A 80 -0.82 -4.76 7.69
N LEU A 81 -0.90 -5.70 6.75
CA LEU A 81 -1.53 -5.47 5.46
C LEU A 81 -3.06 -5.40 5.58
N PRO A 82 -3.76 -4.62 4.74
CA PRO A 82 -5.21 -4.64 4.63
C PRO A 82 -5.77 -6.04 4.36
N LEU A 83 -7.07 -6.26 4.66
CA LEU A 83 -7.72 -7.57 4.53
C LEU A 83 -7.54 -8.19 3.13
N ASP A 84 -7.76 -7.41 2.09
CA ASP A 84 -7.71 -7.91 0.72
C ASP A 84 -6.27 -8.22 0.27
N ASP A 85 -5.29 -7.46 0.75
CA ASP A 85 -3.87 -7.73 0.49
C ASP A 85 -3.41 -9.01 1.23
N CYS A 86 -3.88 -9.24 2.46
CA CYS A 86 -3.67 -10.50 3.17
C CYS A 86 -4.27 -11.68 2.41
N LEU A 87 -5.49 -11.52 1.88
CA LEU A 87 -6.15 -12.56 1.11
C LEU A 87 -5.31 -12.95 -0.11
N TYR A 88 -4.91 -11.98 -0.92
CA TYR A 88 -4.12 -12.25 -2.14
C TYR A 88 -2.76 -12.87 -1.85
N ALA A 89 -2.10 -12.45 -0.76
CA ALA A 89 -0.81 -13.01 -0.38
C ALA A 89 -0.92 -14.45 0.13
N LEU A 90 -1.99 -14.76 0.87
CA LEU A 90 -2.16 -16.07 1.49
C LEU A 90 -2.83 -17.10 0.58
N GLN A 91 -3.50 -16.70 -0.50
CA GLN A 91 -4.16 -17.64 -1.43
C GLN A 91 -3.18 -18.62 -2.09
N ALA A 92 -1.90 -18.27 -2.23
CA ALA A 92 -0.89 -19.21 -2.73
C ALA A 92 -0.62 -20.36 -1.77
N THR A 93 -0.74 -20.11 -0.45
CA THR A 93 -0.49 -21.10 0.62
C THR A 93 -1.78 -21.80 1.05
N ILE A 94 -2.90 -21.05 1.08
CA ILE A 94 -4.23 -21.53 1.48
C ILE A 94 -5.19 -21.26 0.31
N PRO A 95 -5.27 -22.13 -0.72
CA PRO A 95 -6.02 -21.88 -1.96
C PRO A 95 -7.53 -21.68 -1.74
N TYR A 96 -8.09 -22.33 -0.72
CA TYR A 96 -9.52 -22.24 -0.36
C TYR A 96 -9.85 -21.05 0.56
N LEU A 97 -8.89 -20.18 0.86
CA LEU A 97 -9.10 -19.00 1.68
C LEU A 97 -10.02 -18.01 0.95
N THR A 98 -11.17 -17.75 1.56
CA THR A 98 -12.10 -16.73 1.07
C THR A 98 -12.00 -15.46 1.91
N ARG A 99 -12.45 -14.34 1.33
CA ARG A 99 -12.50 -13.06 2.06
C ARG A 99 -13.32 -13.16 3.34
N SER A 100 -14.41 -13.94 3.32
CA SER A 100 -15.29 -14.13 4.47
C SER A 100 -14.65 -14.99 5.56
N SER A 101 -13.98 -16.09 5.22
CA SER A 101 -13.27 -16.95 6.18
C SER A 101 -12.12 -16.21 6.82
N LEU A 102 -11.34 -15.46 6.03
CA LEU A 102 -10.25 -14.61 6.52
C LEU A 102 -10.77 -13.53 7.49
N HIS A 103 -11.81 -12.78 7.11
CA HIS A 103 -12.38 -11.75 7.98
C HIS A 103 -12.89 -12.30 9.31
N ARG A 104 -13.60 -13.43 9.28
CA ARG A 104 -14.09 -14.08 10.52
C ARG A 104 -12.94 -14.59 11.40
N CYS A 105 -11.87 -15.13 10.79
CA CYS A 105 -10.66 -15.50 11.52
C CYS A 105 -10.05 -14.29 12.23
N LEU A 106 -9.81 -13.20 11.51
CA LEU A 106 -9.25 -11.96 12.08
C LEU A 106 -10.16 -11.34 13.16
N GLN A 107 -11.49 -11.47 13.03
CA GLN A 107 -12.44 -11.04 14.05
C GLN A 107 -12.34 -11.88 15.34
N ARG A 108 -12.25 -13.22 15.21
CA ARG A 108 -12.07 -14.10 16.38
C ARG A 108 -10.81 -13.77 17.18
N HIS A 109 -9.75 -13.41 16.49
CA HIS A 109 -8.46 -13.04 17.10
C HIS A 109 -8.33 -11.55 17.45
N GLY A 110 -9.40 -10.74 17.29
CA GLY A 110 -9.39 -9.32 17.67
C GLY A 110 -8.53 -8.40 16.81
N ILE A 111 -8.05 -8.89 15.63
CA ILE A 111 -7.13 -8.18 14.73
C ILE A 111 -7.75 -7.83 13.37
N SER A 112 -9.09 -7.77 13.30
CA SER A 112 -9.81 -7.44 12.07
C SER A 112 -9.60 -5.99 11.63
N ARG A 113 -9.36 -5.06 12.58
CA ARG A 113 -9.02 -3.68 12.31
C ARG A 113 -7.51 -3.50 12.40
N LEU A 114 -6.97 -2.69 11.50
CA LEU A 114 -5.60 -2.20 11.65
C LEU A 114 -5.57 -1.18 12.80
N PRO A 115 -4.45 -1.04 13.52
CA PRO A 115 -4.26 0.07 14.44
C PRO A 115 -4.59 1.38 13.72
N ASP A 116 -5.42 2.23 14.32
CA ASP A 116 -5.74 3.53 13.76
C ASP A 116 -4.46 4.35 13.68
N VAL A 117 -4.05 4.67 12.47
CA VAL A 117 -3.13 5.77 12.22
C VAL A 117 -4.04 6.99 12.06
N GLU A 118 -3.95 7.93 12.98
CA GLU A 118 -4.73 9.17 12.94
C GLU A 118 -4.60 9.84 11.56
N GLY A 119 -5.70 9.97 10.85
CA GLY A 119 -5.76 10.62 9.54
C GLY A 119 -7.15 10.56 8.91
N ASP A 120 -7.68 11.73 8.58
CA ASP A 120 -8.99 12.04 8.03
C ASP A 120 -9.54 11.07 6.98
N LYS A 121 -10.81 10.67 7.16
CA LYS A 121 -11.60 9.95 6.16
C LYS A 121 -12.06 10.91 5.08
N LEU A 122 -11.26 11.06 4.03
CA LEU A 122 -11.64 11.82 2.84
C LEU A 122 -12.77 11.13 2.06
N SER A 123 -13.76 11.91 1.60
CA SER A 123 -14.87 11.44 0.78
C SER A 123 -14.39 10.82 -0.54
N LYS A 124 -15.07 9.73 -0.96
CA LYS A 124 -14.67 8.97 -2.16
C LYS A 124 -15.14 9.67 -3.43
N HIS A 125 -14.32 10.54 -4.01
CA HIS A 125 -14.52 10.99 -5.38
C HIS A 125 -14.10 9.92 -6.38
N LYS A 126 -14.96 9.64 -7.38
CA LYS A 126 -14.62 8.75 -8.50
C LYS A 126 -13.66 9.46 -9.43
N PHE A 127 -12.41 9.03 -9.47
CA PHE A 127 -11.41 9.58 -10.38
C PHE A 127 -11.63 9.11 -11.82
N ARG A 128 -11.38 10.02 -12.78
CA ARG A 128 -11.38 9.71 -14.22
C ARG A 128 -10.35 8.60 -14.50
N ARG A 129 -10.71 7.65 -15.35
CA ARG A 129 -9.78 6.61 -15.80
C ARG A 129 -8.85 7.18 -16.86
N TYR A 130 -7.56 6.90 -16.73
CA TYR A 130 -6.53 7.28 -17.68
C TYR A 130 -5.84 6.02 -18.21
N PRO A 131 -5.28 6.05 -19.43
CA PRO A 131 -4.43 4.97 -19.90
C PRO A 131 -3.15 4.88 -19.07
N ILE A 132 -2.40 3.77 -19.21
CA ILE A 132 -1.08 3.61 -18.61
C ILE A 132 -0.11 4.66 -19.15
N GLY A 133 0.79 5.19 -18.31
CA GLY A 133 1.75 6.22 -18.67
C GLY A 133 1.40 7.63 -18.18
N TYR A 134 0.45 7.75 -17.23
CA TYR A 134 0.17 8.97 -16.49
C TYR A 134 0.86 8.89 -15.13
N PHE A 135 1.92 9.65 -14.93
CA PHE A 135 2.68 9.67 -13.68
C PHE A 135 2.38 10.89 -12.81
N HIS A 136 2.35 10.66 -11.51
CA HIS A 136 2.45 11.72 -10.51
C HIS A 136 3.86 11.67 -9.95
N ILE A 137 4.54 12.83 -9.88
CA ILE A 137 5.88 12.96 -9.30
C ILE A 137 5.83 13.91 -8.12
N ASP A 138 6.55 13.56 -7.06
CA ASP A 138 6.67 14.37 -5.85
C ASP A 138 8.05 14.17 -5.22
N ILE A 139 8.49 15.15 -4.42
CA ILE A 139 9.76 15.14 -3.72
C ILE A 139 9.48 15.20 -2.22
N ALA A 140 10.12 14.32 -1.47
CA ALA A 140 10.01 14.30 -0.02
C ALA A 140 11.39 14.29 0.62
N GLU A 141 11.56 15.02 1.72
CA GLU A 141 12.79 14.96 2.50
C GLU A 141 12.80 13.71 3.40
N VAL A 142 13.97 13.07 3.48
CA VAL A 142 14.28 11.95 4.35
C VAL A 142 15.63 12.18 5.02
N GLN A 143 15.81 11.59 6.21
CA GLN A 143 17.01 11.80 7.02
C GLN A 143 17.66 10.47 7.38
N THR A 144 18.99 10.44 7.33
CA THR A 144 19.84 9.39 7.90
C THR A 144 20.80 10.01 8.91
N ALA A 145 21.65 9.22 9.57
CA ALA A 145 22.68 9.76 10.45
C ALA A 145 23.74 10.58 9.69
N GLU A 146 24.02 10.27 8.42
CA GLU A 146 24.91 11.04 7.56
C GLU A 146 24.33 12.40 7.11
N GLY A 147 23.00 12.58 7.20
CA GLY A 147 22.36 13.84 6.80
C GLY A 147 21.08 13.67 6.01
N ARG A 148 20.66 14.75 5.36
CA ARG A 148 19.44 14.86 4.61
C ARG A 148 19.62 14.38 3.17
N LEU A 149 18.60 13.65 2.69
CA LEU A 149 18.41 13.28 1.29
C LEU A 149 17.03 13.70 0.80
N TYR A 150 16.92 13.82 -0.50
CA TYR A 150 15.66 14.09 -1.21
C TYR A 150 15.21 12.82 -1.92
N LEU A 151 14.05 12.31 -1.48
CA LEU A 151 13.39 11.16 -2.07
C LEU A 151 12.47 11.64 -3.18
N PHE A 152 12.82 11.36 -4.41
CA PHE A 152 11.97 11.55 -5.57
C PHE A 152 11.12 10.31 -5.78
N VAL A 153 9.82 10.50 -5.93
CA VAL A 153 8.85 9.41 -6.10
C VAL A 153 7.97 9.69 -7.32
N ALA A 154 7.91 8.75 -8.22
CA ALA A 154 6.96 8.73 -9.31
C ALA A 154 6.01 7.54 -9.16
N ILE A 155 4.71 7.74 -9.36
CA ILE A 155 3.71 6.67 -9.36
C ILE A 155 2.82 6.76 -10.59
N ASP A 156 2.71 5.68 -11.35
CA ASP A 156 1.72 5.59 -12.43
C ASP A 156 0.31 5.55 -11.84
N ARG A 157 -0.53 6.47 -12.30
CA ARG A 157 -1.90 6.60 -11.82
C ARG A 157 -2.74 5.35 -12.08
N THR A 158 -2.48 4.64 -13.15
CA THR A 158 -3.27 3.48 -13.61
C THR A 158 -2.65 2.18 -13.18
N ALA A 159 -1.39 1.93 -13.52
CA ALA A 159 -0.68 0.70 -13.18
C ALA A 159 -0.22 0.66 -11.72
N LYS A 160 -0.24 1.79 -10.98
CA LYS A 160 0.30 1.89 -9.61
C LYS A 160 1.78 1.52 -9.51
N PHE A 161 2.49 1.50 -10.62
CA PHE A 161 3.92 1.25 -10.65
C PHE A 161 4.64 2.43 -10.01
N ALA A 162 5.50 2.14 -9.05
CA ALA A 162 6.29 3.13 -8.33
C ALA A 162 7.75 3.10 -8.80
N PHE A 163 8.32 4.27 -9.00
CA PHE A 163 9.74 4.49 -9.27
C PHE A 163 10.28 5.51 -8.30
N THR A 164 11.46 5.28 -7.74
CA THR A 164 12.04 6.14 -6.70
C THR A 164 13.54 6.25 -6.85
N GLU A 165 14.06 7.43 -6.56
CA GLU A 165 15.50 7.67 -6.43
C GLU A 165 15.79 8.62 -5.26
N LEU A 166 17.01 8.51 -4.70
CA LEU A 166 17.51 9.34 -3.61
C LEU A 166 18.65 10.23 -4.11
N TYR A 167 18.51 11.54 -3.87
CA TYR A 167 19.49 12.54 -4.26
C TYR A 167 19.94 13.39 -3.07
N ALA A 168 21.19 13.84 -3.10
CA ALA A 168 21.72 14.74 -2.08
C ALA A 168 21.15 16.15 -2.17
N LYS A 169 20.65 16.57 -3.34
CA LYS A 169 20.09 17.90 -3.60
C LYS A 169 18.86 17.80 -4.48
N ALA A 170 17.86 18.65 -4.23
CA ALA A 170 16.72 18.82 -5.10
C ALA A 170 16.92 20.10 -5.93
N THR A 171 17.32 19.94 -7.19
CA THR A 171 17.50 21.03 -8.15
C THR A 171 16.67 20.76 -9.40
N THR A 172 16.48 21.78 -10.23
CA THR A 172 15.77 21.67 -11.51
C THR A 172 16.42 20.63 -12.43
N ARG A 173 17.75 20.56 -12.44
CA ARG A 173 18.50 19.58 -13.22
C ARG A 173 18.31 18.16 -12.70
N VAL A 174 18.38 17.97 -11.38
CA VAL A 174 18.13 16.66 -10.74
C VAL A 174 16.72 16.17 -11.03
N ALA A 175 15.73 17.07 -11.04
CA ALA A 175 14.35 16.69 -11.41
C ALA A 175 14.27 16.21 -12.87
N ALA A 176 14.97 16.86 -13.79
CA ALA A 176 15.07 16.42 -15.19
C ALA A 176 15.80 15.08 -15.32
N ASP A 177 16.90 14.88 -14.58
CA ASP A 177 17.65 13.61 -14.55
C ASP A 177 16.77 12.46 -14.01
N PHE A 178 15.99 12.71 -12.96
CA PHE A 178 15.03 11.77 -12.43
C PHE A 178 13.95 11.39 -13.46
N LEU A 179 13.40 12.37 -14.20
CA LEU A 179 12.46 12.10 -15.29
C LEU A 179 13.10 11.20 -16.36
N ASN A 180 14.33 11.50 -16.77
CA ASN A 180 15.04 10.69 -17.76
C ASN A 180 15.30 9.26 -17.25
N ALA A 181 15.61 9.09 -15.97
CA ALA A 181 15.74 7.78 -15.34
C ALA A 181 14.42 7.01 -15.33
N LEU A 182 13.32 7.67 -14.94
CA LEU A 182 11.96 7.11 -15.00
C LEU A 182 11.62 6.62 -16.43
N LEU A 183 11.90 7.45 -17.44
CA LEU A 183 11.62 7.11 -18.84
C LEU A 183 12.40 5.89 -19.33
N LYS A 184 13.60 5.69 -18.82
CA LYS A 184 14.40 4.48 -19.11
C LYS A 184 13.87 3.26 -18.37
N ALA A 185 13.34 3.45 -17.16
CA ALA A 185 12.87 2.38 -16.28
C ALA A 185 11.57 1.74 -16.76
N VAL A 186 10.65 2.50 -17.33
CA VAL A 186 9.34 1.97 -17.70
C VAL A 186 9.30 1.46 -19.13
N PRO A 187 8.66 0.27 -19.39
CA PRO A 187 8.62 -0.34 -20.71
C PRO A 187 7.59 0.28 -21.66
N TYR A 188 6.84 1.27 -21.21
CA TYR A 188 5.77 1.92 -21.97
C TYR A 188 6.01 3.43 -22.11
N LYS A 189 5.27 4.05 -23.04
CA LYS A 189 5.36 5.49 -23.27
C LYS A 189 4.70 6.24 -22.12
N VAL A 190 5.42 7.19 -21.55
CA VAL A 190 4.87 8.17 -20.60
C VAL A 190 4.29 9.32 -21.42
N HIS A 191 3.03 9.63 -21.24
CA HIS A 191 2.34 10.67 -22.01
C HIS A 191 1.98 11.90 -21.17
N THR A 192 1.86 11.77 -19.84
CA THR A 192 1.52 12.88 -18.94
C THR A 192 2.26 12.73 -17.63
N VAL A 193 2.79 13.83 -17.14
CA VAL A 193 3.39 13.93 -15.80
C VAL A 193 2.69 15.06 -15.05
N LEU A 194 2.24 14.75 -13.83
CA LEU A 194 1.65 15.72 -12.90
C LEU A 194 2.62 15.93 -11.74
N THR A 195 2.98 17.19 -11.50
CA THR A 195 3.83 17.60 -10.36
C THR A 195 3.10 18.67 -9.52
N ASP A 196 3.67 18.98 -8.37
CA ASP A 196 3.33 20.19 -7.65
C ASP A 196 3.93 21.44 -8.34
N ASN A 197 3.66 22.62 -7.77
CA ASN A 197 4.19 23.91 -8.28
C ASN A 197 5.56 24.24 -7.69
N GLY A 198 6.33 23.23 -7.24
CA GLY A 198 7.67 23.43 -6.69
C GLY A 198 8.65 23.97 -7.73
N THR A 199 9.59 24.80 -7.29
CA THR A 199 10.65 25.40 -8.15
C THR A 199 11.55 24.35 -8.82
N HIS A 200 11.46 23.12 -8.41
CA HIS A 200 12.18 21.98 -9.01
C HIS A 200 11.55 21.54 -10.34
N PHE A 201 10.27 21.82 -10.53
CA PHE A 201 9.49 21.36 -11.68
C PHE A 201 9.05 22.47 -12.61
N THR A 202 8.91 23.70 -12.10
CA THR A 202 8.45 24.86 -12.88
C THR A 202 9.09 26.14 -12.37
N ASP A 203 9.15 27.16 -13.22
CA ASP A 203 9.58 28.50 -12.82
C ASP A 203 8.36 29.31 -12.35
N PRO A 204 8.29 29.72 -11.06
CA PRO A 204 7.17 30.50 -10.55
C PRO A 204 7.12 31.93 -11.08
N ARG A 205 8.18 32.42 -11.69
CA ARG A 205 8.32 33.76 -12.27
C ARG A 205 8.41 33.75 -13.79
N GLY A 206 8.51 32.57 -14.37
CA GLY A 206 8.77 32.39 -15.79
C GLY A 206 7.49 32.32 -16.61
N GLU A 207 7.64 32.64 -17.88
CA GLU A 207 6.68 32.28 -18.89
C GLU A 207 6.57 30.76 -18.91
N THR A 208 5.40 30.21 -18.62
CA THR A 208 5.12 28.80 -18.77
C THR A 208 5.04 28.49 -20.26
N TRP A 209 6.14 28.03 -20.81
CA TRP A 209 6.20 27.60 -22.20
C TRP A 209 5.36 26.33 -22.39
N ASN A 210 4.48 26.36 -23.37
CA ASN A 210 3.77 25.16 -23.77
C ASN A 210 4.79 24.15 -24.36
N PRO A 211 4.70 22.84 -24.07
CA PRO A 211 5.58 21.82 -24.66
C PRO A 211 5.70 21.92 -26.19
N ALA A 212 4.63 22.32 -26.88
CA ALA A 212 4.65 22.54 -28.32
C ALA A 212 5.54 23.71 -28.73
N GLU A 213 5.49 24.82 -28.00
CA GLU A 213 6.32 26.01 -28.23
C GLU A 213 7.81 25.72 -27.98
N ILE A 214 8.12 24.95 -26.92
CA ILE A 214 9.48 24.51 -26.65
C ILE A 214 10.03 23.66 -27.81
N LYS A 215 9.23 22.75 -28.37
CA LYS A 215 9.61 21.93 -29.52
C LYS A 215 9.86 22.79 -30.74
N GLU A 216 8.97 23.71 -31.03
CA GLU A 216 9.11 24.63 -32.17
C GLU A 216 10.41 25.47 -32.08
N MET A 217 10.76 25.95 -30.89
CA MET A 217 12.00 26.69 -30.66
C MET A 217 13.25 25.79 -30.82
N ILE A 218 13.16 24.54 -30.38
CA ILE A 218 14.25 23.54 -30.58
C ILE A 218 14.45 23.29 -32.07
N GLU A 219 13.38 23.08 -32.83
CA GLU A 219 13.42 22.84 -34.28
C GLU A 219 13.96 24.05 -35.03
N ARG A 220 13.57 25.25 -34.63
CA ARG A 220 14.05 26.51 -35.21
C ARG A 220 15.45 26.92 -34.74
N LYS A 221 16.07 26.16 -33.82
CA LYS A 221 17.41 26.46 -33.22
C LYS A 221 17.46 27.87 -32.61
N GLN A 222 16.33 28.39 -32.13
CA GLN A 222 16.29 29.68 -31.49
C GLN A 222 16.79 29.59 -30.03
N PRO A 223 17.60 30.55 -29.54
CA PRO A 223 18.01 30.55 -28.14
C PRO A 223 16.80 30.88 -27.29
N PHE A 224 16.47 29.99 -26.33
CA PHE A 224 15.41 30.19 -25.36
C PHE A 224 15.87 29.69 -23.98
N ARG A 225 15.25 30.22 -22.96
CA ARG A 225 15.50 29.82 -21.58
C ARG A 225 14.28 29.06 -21.03
N ALA A 226 14.30 27.76 -21.12
CA ALA A 226 13.26 26.92 -20.53
C ALA A 226 13.75 26.32 -19.21
N HIS A 227 12.80 26.02 -18.35
CA HIS A 227 13.05 25.23 -17.15
C HIS A 227 13.53 23.83 -17.54
N ALA A 228 14.59 23.30 -16.89
CA ALA A 228 15.21 22.04 -17.29
C ALA A 228 14.24 20.85 -17.29
N PHE A 229 13.30 20.82 -16.37
CA PHE A 229 12.27 19.78 -16.30
C PHE A 229 11.26 19.88 -17.45
N GLU A 230 10.78 21.10 -17.76
CA GLU A 230 9.87 21.36 -18.88
C GLU A 230 10.52 21.03 -20.22
N TYR A 231 11.81 21.38 -20.37
CA TYR A 231 12.60 21.01 -21.53
C TYR A 231 12.70 19.49 -21.71
N ALA A 232 12.97 18.75 -20.62
CA ALA A 232 13.02 17.28 -20.64
C ALA A 232 11.63 16.67 -20.99
N CYS A 233 10.54 17.23 -20.50
CA CYS A 233 9.19 16.82 -20.85
C CYS A 233 8.91 17.06 -22.35
N ALA A 234 9.29 18.22 -22.88
CA ALA A 234 9.08 18.57 -24.30
C ALA A 234 9.85 17.65 -25.24
N LEU A 235 11.13 17.34 -24.93
CA LEU A 235 11.93 16.40 -25.69
C LEU A 235 11.33 14.98 -25.72
N ALA A 236 10.69 14.56 -24.63
CA ALA A 236 10.09 13.24 -24.50
C ALA A 236 8.62 13.18 -24.94
N ASP A 237 8.06 14.24 -25.48
CA ASP A 237 6.64 14.35 -25.87
C ASP A 237 5.65 14.11 -24.71
N ILE A 238 5.96 14.67 -23.56
CA ILE A 238 5.19 14.52 -22.34
C ILE A 238 4.42 15.79 -22.04
N ASP A 239 3.12 15.66 -21.79
CA ASP A 239 2.25 16.71 -21.29
C ASP A 239 2.54 16.93 -19.80
N HIS A 240 3.26 18.01 -19.47
CA HIS A 240 3.54 18.40 -18.08
C HIS A 240 2.38 19.19 -17.53
N ARG A 241 1.81 18.73 -16.43
CA ARG A 241 0.70 19.36 -15.72
C ARG A 241 1.07 19.70 -14.30
N LEU A 242 0.66 20.85 -13.86
CA LEU A 242 0.81 21.30 -12.48
C LEU A 242 -0.49 21.06 -11.69
N THR A 243 -0.35 20.77 -10.40
CA THR A 243 -1.49 20.69 -9.49
C THR A 243 -2.11 22.07 -9.32
N LYS A 244 -3.45 22.13 -9.35
CA LYS A 244 -4.15 23.39 -9.10
C LYS A 244 -3.89 23.86 -7.67
N PRO A 245 -3.54 25.14 -7.46
CA PRO A 245 -3.43 25.71 -6.12
C PRO A 245 -4.70 25.48 -5.31
N LYS A 246 -4.60 25.15 -4.03
CA LYS A 246 -5.70 24.86 -3.10
C LYS A 246 -6.55 23.61 -3.44
N HIS A 247 -6.04 22.69 -4.30
CA HIS A 247 -6.69 21.42 -4.63
C HIS A 247 -5.80 20.22 -4.26
N PRO A 248 -5.54 19.96 -2.96
CA PRO A 248 -4.58 18.92 -2.49
C PRO A 248 -4.93 17.50 -2.95
N TRP A 249 -6.21 17.23 -3.21
CA TRP A 249 -6.65 15.89 -3.67
C TRP A 249 -6.12 15.49 -5.05
N THR A 250 -5.60 16.42 -5.86
CA THR A 250 -5.05 16.11 -7.19
C THR A 250 -3.74 15.32 -7.09
N ASN A 251 -2.95 15.54 -6.03
CA ASN A 251 -1.67 14.86 -5.80
C ASN A 251 -1.74 13.68 -4.82
N GLY A 252 -2.92 13.38 -4.29
CA GLY A 252 -3.14 12.41 -3.20
C GLY A 252 -2.66 10.98 -3.46
N GLN A 253 -2.32 10.59 -4.71
CA GLN A 253 -1.76 9.26 -4.99
C GLN A 253 -0.27 9.19 -4.67
N VAL A 254 0.50 10.18 -5.10
CA VAL A 254 1.94 10.21 -4.82
C VAL A 254 2.21 10.56 -3.34
N GLU A 255 1.41 11.44 -2.74
CA GLU A 255 1.48 11.71 -1.30
C GLU A 255 1.24 10.43 -0.47
N ARG A 256 0.25 9.62 -0.87
CA ARG A 256 0.00 8.32 -0.23
C ARG A 256 1.18 7.36 -0.45
N MET A 257 1.81 7.37 -1.62
CA MET A 257 2.99 6.56 -1.89
C MET A 257 4.17 7.03 -1.06
N ASN A 258 4.42 8.33 -0.97
CA ASN A 258 5.42 8.93 -0.08
C ASN A 258 5.22 8.51 1.37
N ARG A 259 3.98 8.59 1.85
CA ARG A 259 3.63 8.11 3.20
C ARG A 259 3.93 6.62 3.36
N THR A 260 3.51 5.79 2.40
CA THR A 260 3.72 4.33 2.43
C THR A 260 5.21 3.98 2.46
N ILE A 261 6.03 4.69 1.68
CA ILE A 261 7.49 4.51 1.68
C ILE A 261 8.08 4.93 3.04
N LYS A 262 7.75 6.14 3.51
CA LYS A 262 8.25 6.65 4.81
C LYS A 262 7.84 5.74 5.96
N ASP A 263 6.61 5.20 5.96
CA ASP A 263 6.12 4.28 6.99
C ASP A 263 6.84 2.92 6.96
N ALA A 264 7.30 2.50 5.79
CA ALA A 264 8.06 1.26 5.62
C ALA A 264 9.56 1.44 5.87
N THR A 265 10.09 2.66 5.83
CA THR A 265 11.52 2.98 5.92
C THR A 265 11.80 3.90 7.12
N VAL A 266 12.04 5.18 6.88
CA VAL A 266 12.58 6.17 7.82
C VAL A 266 11.73 6.44 9.08
N ARG A 267 10.47 6.05 9.10
CA ARG A 267 9.62 6.13 10.31
C ARG A 267 9.76 4.92 11.22
N ARG A 268 10.26 3.79 10.68
CA ARG A 268 10.43 2.54 11.46
C ARG A 268 11.85 2.23 11.79
N PHE A 269 12.77 2.58 10.91
CA PHE A 269 14.16 2.19 11.00
C PHE A 269 15.05 3.43 11.03
N HIS A 270 16.09 3.34 11.84
CA HIS A 270 17.18 4.30 11.84
C HIS A 270 18.27 3.81 10.89
N TYR A 271 18.80 4.70 10.04
CA TYR A 271 19.83 4.38 9.07
C TYR A 271 21.09 5.14 9.42
N ASN A 272 22.21 4.42 9.53
CA ASN A 272 23.51 4.99 9.84
C ASN A 272 24.09 5.73 8.63
N ASP A 273 23.89 5.19 7.43
CA ASP A 273 24.40 5.74 6.19
C ASP A 273 23.33 5.79 5.08
N HIS A 274 23.64 6.54 4.03
CA HIS A 274 22.74 6.72 2.89
C HIS A 274 22.54 5.44 2.08
N GLU A 275 23.54 4.55 2.05
CA GLU A 275 23.49 3.32 1.26
C GLU A 275 22.53 2.28 1.88
N GLN A 276 22.49 2.19 3.21
CA GLN A 276 21.49 1.35 3.91
C GLN A 276 20.06 1.77 3.55
N LEU A 277 19.78 3.08 3.57
CA LEU A 277 18.46 3.58 3.17
C LEU A 277 18.18 3.27 1.70
N ARG A 278 19.18 3.45 0.81
CA ARG A 278 19.07 3.20 -0.63
C ARG A 278 18.77 1.73 -0.92
N SER A 279 19.51 0.82 -0.29
CA SER A 279 19.30 -0.63 -0.42
C SER A 279 17.89 -1.03 0.05
N HIS A 280 17.50 -0.61 1.26
CA HIS A 280 16.18 -0.93 1.80
C HIS A 280 15.04 -0.34 0.95
N LEU A 281 15.19 0.89 0.47
CA LEU A 281 14.22 1.53 -0.43
C LEU A 281 14.07 0.74 -1.74
N THR A 282 15.18 0.28 -2.31
CA THR A 282 15.19 -0.55 -3.53
C THR A 282 14.42 -1.85 -3.31
N ASP A 283 14.71 -2.57 -2.23
CA ASP A 283 14.02 -3.82 -1.87
C ASP A 283 12.52 -3.60 -1.63
N PHE A 284 12.18 -2.51 -0.94
CA PHE A 284 10.78 -2.16 -0.72
C PHE A 284 10.04 -1.89 -2.02
N VAL A 285 10.62 -1.10 -2.94
CA VAL A 285 9.98 -0.73 -4.21
C VAL A 285 9.88 -1.95 -5.14
N LEU A 286 10.88 -2.82 -5.14
CA LEU A 286 10.81 -4.12 -5.82
C LEU A 286 9.64 -4.96 -5.30
N ALA A 287 9.55 -5.15 -3.99
CA ALA A 287 8.46 -5.88 -3.37
C ALA A 287 7.09 -5.22 -3.66
N TYR A 288 7.01 -3.90 -3.64
CA TYR A 288 5.79 -3.16 -3.97
C TYR A 288 5.34 -3.42 -5.41
N ASN A 289 6.24 -3.34 -6.38
CA ASN A 289 5.91 -3.47 -7.80
C ASN A 289 5.65 -4.91 -8.23
N PHE A 290 6.40 -5.89 -7.70
CA PHE A 290 6.41 -7.26 -8.20
C PHE A 290 5.71 -8.27 -7.29
N ALA A 291 5.62 -8.01 -5.98
CA ALA A 291 5.05 -8.95 -5.02
C ALA A 291 3.72 -8.48 -4.42
N LYS A 292 3.56 -7.17 -4.16
CA LYS A 292 2.35 -6.63 -3.54
C LYS A 292 1.16 -6.65 -4.49
N ARG A 293 0.13 -7.40 -4.13
CA ARG A 293 -1.14 -7.46 -4.87
C ARG A 293 -2.07 -6.33 -4.45
N LEU A 294 -2.64 -5.63 -5.43
CA LEU A 294 -3.43 -4.43 -5.20
C LEU A 294 -4.90 -4.67 -5.54
N LYS A 295 -5.79 -4.35 -4.60
CA LYS A 295 -7.25 -4.42 -4.80
C LYS A 295 -7.71 -3.57 -5.98
N THR A 296 -7.10 -2.39 -6.16
CA THR A 296 -7.41 -1.48 -7.29
C THR A 296 -7.05 -2.06 -8.65
N LEU A 297 -6.19 -3.07 -8.69
CA LEU A 297 -5.78 -3.80 -9.88
C LEU A 297 -6.40 -5.22 -9.93
N ALA A 298 -7.53 -5.42 -9.24
CA ALA A 298 -8.23 -6.71 -9.16
C ALA A 298 -7.34 -7.87 -8.64
N GLY A 299 -6.43 -7.58 -7.70
CA GLY A 299 -5.53 -8.56 -7.11
C GLY A 299 -4.26 -8.83 -7.90
N LEU A 300 -4.01 -8.10 -8.96
CA LEU A 300 -2.73 -8.15 -9.68
C LEU A 300 -1.68 -7.29 -8.98
N THR A 301 -0.41 -7.65 -9.18
CA THR A 301 0.69 -6.74 -8.87
C THR A 301 0.75 -5.63 -9.92
N SER A 302 1.45 -4.52 -9.61
CA SER A 302 1.65 -3.44 -10.59
C SER A 302 2.27 -3.95 -11.88
N TYR A 303 3.25 -4.84 -11.78
CA TYR A 303 3.92 -5.42 -12.93
C TYR A 303 3.05 -6.39 -13.73
N GLN A 304 2.29 -7.28 -13.07
CA GLN A 304 1.32 -8.15 -13.74
C GLN A 304 0.27 -7.33 -14.51
N PHE A 305 -0.16 -6.21 -13.94
CA PHE A 305 -1.08 -5.30 -14.61
C PHE A 305 -0.44 -4.67 -15.86
N ILE A 306 0.83 -4.25 -15.79
CA ILE A 306 1.59 -3.74 -16.95
C ILE A 306 1.63 -4.79 -18.06
N CYS A 307 1.94 -6.05 -17.75
CA CYS A 307 1.95 -7.15 -18.70
C CYS A 307 0.56 -7.36 -19.34
N SER A 308 -0.51 -7.26 -18.56
CA SER A 308 -1.88 -7.37 -19.09
C SER A 308 -2.26 -6.19 -19.99
N CYS A 309 -1.76 -4.99 -19.72
CA CYS A 309 -1.93 -3.83 -20.58
C CYS A 309 -1.19 -4.00 -21.91
N TRP A 310 0.03 -4.57 -21.89
CA TRP A 310 0.77 -4.86 -23.12
C TRP A 310 0.05 -5.85 -24.04
N GLN A 311 -0.56 -6.89 -23.48
CA GLN A 311 -1.35 -7.84 -24.25
C GLN A 311 -2.55 -7.19 -24.97
N LYS A 312 -3.13 -6.14 -24.38
CA LYS A 312 -4.30 -5.44 -24.94
C LYS A 312 -3.91 -4.34 -25.93
N GLU A 313 -2.87 -3.57 -25.62
CA GLU A 313 -2.46 -2.38 -26.37
C GLU A 313 -0.92 -2.33 -26.52
N PRO A 314 -0.30 -3.21 -27.33
CA PRO A 314 1.17 -3.26 -27.49
C PRO A 314 1.77 -1.95 -28.03
N SER A 315 1.01 -1.18 -28.82
CA SER A 315 1.45 0.09 -29.43
C SER A 315 1.83 1.18 -28.42
N ARG A 316 1.35 1.07 -27.18
CA ARG A 316 1.72 1.98 -26.09
C ARG A 316 3.08 1.69 -25.49
N PHE A 317 3.69 0.55 -25.84
CA PHE A 317 4.92 0.08 -25.23
C PHE A 317 6.13 0.33 -26.13
N LYS A 318 7.27 0.58 -25.49
CA LYS A 318 8.59 0.72 -26.13
C LYS A 318 9.23 -0.66 -26.31
N THR A 319 9.03 -1.52 -25.30
CA THR A 319 9.61 -2.86 -25.25
C THR A 319 8.61 -3.84 -24.65
N ASN A 320 8.76 -5.12 -24.99
CA ASN A 320 7.94 -6.17 -24.37
C ASN A 320 8.27 -6.33 -22.89
N PRO A 321 7.33 -6.06 -21.96
CA PRO A 321 7.58 -6.14 -20.54
C PRO A 321 7.94 -7.56 -20.08
N HIS A 322 7.48 -8.62 -20.75
CA HIS A 322 7.83 -9.99 -20.38
C HIS A 322 9.33 -10.31 -20.52
N ARG A 323 10.10 -9.49 -21.25
CA ARG A 323 11.56 -9.64 -21.38
C ARG A 323 12.33 -8.93 -20.29
N LEU A 324 11.68 -8.11 -19.49
CA LEU A 324 12.30 -7.40 -18.39
C LEU A 324 12.33 -8.35 -17.18
N SER A 325 13.49 -8.93 -16.90
CA SER A 325 13.72 -9.65 -15.64
C SER A 325 13.65 -8.69 -14.46
N SER A 326 13.53 -9.22 -13.25
CA SER A 326 13.31 -8.52 -11.97
C SER A 326 14.35 -7.43 -11.59
N GLY A 327 15.14 -6.96 -12.54
CA GLY A 327 16.17 -5.92 -12.35
C GLY A 327 15.75 -4.48 -12.65
N LEU A 328 14.46 -4.18 -12.83
CA LEU A 328 13.97 -2.84 -13.18
C LEU A 328 14.28 -1.72 -12.17
N ASN A 329 14.65 -2.07 -10.94
CA ASN A 329 15.07 -1.09 -9.93
C ASN A 329 16.56 -1.20 -9.54
N SER A 330 17.37 -1.95 -10.29
CA SER A 330 18.83 -1.95 -10.09
C SER A 330 19.47 -0.72 -10.73
N TYR A 331 18.98 0.47 -10.35
CA TYR A 331 19.57 1.73 -10.75
C TYR A 331 20.55 2.18 -9.68
N GLY A 332 21.81 2.23 -10.04
CA GLY A 332 22.82 2.89 -9.23
C GLY A 332 24.15 2.18 -9.06
N ARG A 333 24.54 1.26 -9.95
CA ARG A 333 25.96 1.03 -10.13
C ARG A 333 26.47 2.04 -11.17
N SER A 334 26.87 3.19 -10.66
CA SER A 334 27.73 4.11 -11.37
C SER A 334 28.89 3.32 -12.00
N SER A 335 28.93 3.31 -13.31
CA SER A 335 30.05 2.88 -14.11
C SER A 335 31.30 3.69 -13.71
N ARG A 336 32.16 3.12 -12.88
CA ARG A 336 33.57 3.54 -12.83
C ARG A 336 34.35 2.53 -13.62
N HIS A 337 34.77 3.00 -14.77
CA HIS A 337 35.87 2.65 -15.65
C HIS A 337 36.25 1.18 -15.92
N PRO A 338 36.40 0.85 -17.19
CA PRO A 338 37.04 -0.39 -17.60
C PRO A 338 38.56 -0.20 -17.60
N VAL A 339 39.25 -1.07 -16.92
CA VAL A 339 40.66 -1.33 -17.20
C VAL A 339 40.82 -2.80 -17.56
N GLY A 340 41.23 -3.05 -18.78
CA GLY A 340 42.16 -4.09 -19.17
C GLY A 340 41.61 -5.52 -19.38
N GLU A 341 41.45 -5.86 -20.63
CA GLU A 341 42.01 -7.03 -21.33
C GLU A 341 41.78 -8.47 -20.79
N GLY A 342 41.18 -9.25 -21.64
CA GLY A 342 41.69 -10.56 -22.01
C GLY A 342 41.19 -11.77 -21.24
N CYS A 343 40.23 -12.48 -21.76
CA CYS A 343 40.44 -13.88 -22.13
C CYS A 343 39.16 -14.52 -22.69
N ARG A 344 39.31 -15.02 -23.91
CA ARG A 344 38.36 -15.99 -24.52
C ARG A 344 38.41 -17.30 -23.73
N ARG A 345 37.27 -17.90 -23.46
CA ARG A 345 37.00 -19.32 -23.75
C ARG A 345 35.54 -19.69 -23.47
N SER A 346 35.02 -20.38 -24.44
CA SER A 346 33.79 -21.15 -24.49
C SER A 346 33.57 -22.06 -23.28
N CYS A 347 32.32 -22.25 -22.84
CA CYS A 347 31.76 -23.58 -22.61
C CYS A 347 30.25 -23.51 -22.34
N SER A 348 29.56 -24.27 -23.09
CA SER A 348 28.29 -24.95 -23.02
C SER A 348 27.69 -25.24 -21.62
N GLY A 349 26.37 -25.05 -21.52
CA GLY A 349 25.47 -26.01 -20.89
C GLY A 349 25.23 -25.86 -19.39
N GLY A 350 23.96 -25.74 -19.03
CA GLY A 350 23.50 -26.08 -17.69
C GLY A 350 22.44 -25.13 -17.14
N MET A 351 21.20 -25.55 -17.10
CA MET A 351 20.14 -24.93 -16.31
C MET A 351 20.54 -24.94 -14.83
N PRO A 352 20.28 -23.87 -14.07
CA PRO A 352 20.24 -23.97 -12.61
C PRO A 352 18.80 -24.04 -12.12
N GLY A 353 18.60 -25.10 -11.36
CA GLY A 353 17.39 -25.34 -10.61
C GLY A 353 17.25 -24.48 -9.36
N MET A 354 16.03 -24.53 -8.89
CA MET A 354 15.52 -24.40 -7.53
C MET A 354 16.19 -23.43 -6.54
N LEU A 355 15.45 -22.40 -6.20
CA LEU A 355 15.58 -21.57 -5.01
C LEU A 355 15.60 -22.45 -3.74
N ARG A 356 16.69 -22.40 -3.00
CA ARG A 356 16.77 -22.93 -1.63
C ARG A 356 16.19 -21.93 -0.64
N PRO A 357 15.47 -22.38 0.40
CA PRO A 357 14.98 -21.49 1.44
C PRO A 357 16.11 -21.00 2.35
N PHE A 358 16.03 -19.75 2.71
CA PHE A 358 16.90 -19.05 3.64
C PHE A 358 16.74 -19.63 5.06
N GLN A 359 17.72 -20.35 5.55
CA GLN A 359 17.85 -20.73 6.97
C GLN A 359 18.73 -19.70 7.68
N GLY A 360 18.10 -18.70 8.28
CA GLY A 360 18.74 -17.80 9.22
C GLY A 360 18.48 -18.25 10.66
N ARG A 361 19.46 -18.86 11.32
CA ARG A 361 19.45 -19.08 12.78
C ARG A 361 19.70 -17.75 13.48
N ALA A 362 18.68 -17.23 14.15
CA ALA A 362 18.84 -16.19 15.17
C ALA A 362 19.20 -16.89 16.49
N ALA A 363 20.43 -16.70 16.95
CA ALA A 363 20.84 -17.09 18.30
C ALA A 363 20.40 -15.97 19.25
N TRP A 364 19.43 -16.30 20.10
CA TRP A 364 19.12 -15.51 21.29
C TRP A 364 20.13 -15.86 22.38
N ARG A 365 20.85 -14.89 22.89
CA ARG A 365 21.55 -14.97 24.16
C ARG A 365 20.63 -14.44 25.23
N ASP A 366 20.28 -15.31 26.15
CA ASP A 366 19.74 -14.95 27.45
C ASP A 366 20.88 -14.35 28.29
N ASP A 367 20.75 -13.10 28.68
CA ASP A 367 21.50 -12.52 29.81
C ASP A 367 20.50 -12.22 30.92
N THR A 368 20.36 -13.20 31.82
CA THR A 368 19.83 -13.00 33.15
C THR A 368 21.00 -12.72 34.09
N GLY A 369 20.99 -11.60 34.73
CA GLY A 369 21.96 -11.31 35.81
C GLY A 369 21.85 -9.92 36.39
N GLY A 370 21.14 -9.82 37.51
CA GLY A 370 21.63 -9.28 38.75
C GLY A 370 21.57 -7.77 38.98
N GLY A 371 20.63 -7.37 39.77
CA GLY A 371 20.78 -6.73 41.10
C GLY A 371 21.42 -5.33 41.17
N ASP A 372 20.72 -4.40 41.63
CA ASP A 372 20.80 -3.64 42.85
C ASP A 372 20.41 -2.16 42.72
N ARG A 373 19.44 -1.81 43.54
CA ARG A 373 19.23 -0.59 44.35
C ARG A 373 20.08 0.65 44.03
N PHE A 374 19.44 1.83 43.83
CA PHE A 374 19.45 2.91 44.81
C PHE A 374 18.45 4.02 44.46
N ALA A 375 17.76 4.46 45.49
CA ALA A 375 16.93 5.60 45.65
C ALA A 375 17.63 6.95 45.37
N VAL A 376 16.96 7.93 44.84
CA VAL A 376 16.48 9.21 45.39
C VAL A 376 15.45 9.77 44.45
#